data_0b57ea5106bc8e64c0ad60aa557ee242
#
_entry.id   0b57ea5106bc8e64c0ad60aa557ee242
#
_cell.length_a   1.000
_cell.length_b   1.000
_cell.length_c   1.000
_cell.angle_alpha   90.00
_cell.angle_beta   90.00
_cell.angle_gamma   90.00
#
_symmetry.space_group_name_H-M   'P 1'
#
loop_
_entity.id
_entity.type
_entity.pdbx_description
1 polymer ?
#
loop_
_entity_poly.entity_id
_entity_poly.type
_entity_poly.pdbx_seq_one_letter_code
_entity_poly.pdbx_strand_id
1 'polypeptide(L)'
;MSTRRRAREVSLQVLYQFDLNPSAASIDYKPFLYARLQDSASVIFSKALIEGVAQHQQQIDGLLDQRSEHWRVSRMASTDRAVLRLAVFELACSDTPGPVVVDEGIELARRYGSANSAPFVSGILGRCLDDREELRKTLQEEVNPADV
;
A
#
# COMPACT_ATOMS: atom_id res chain seq x y z
N MET A 1 -14.37 5.87 13.44
CA MET A 1 -13.27 5.49 12.54
C MET A 1 -12.25 6.62 12.51
N SER A 2 -10.96 6.30 12.61
CA SER A 2 -9.94 7.33 12.54
C SER A 2 -9.85 7.90 11.12
N THR A 3 -9.43 9.16 11.02
CA THR A 3 -9.26 9.83 9.73
C THR A 3 -8.20 9.15 8.86
N ARG A 4 -7.14 8.61 9.47
CA ARG A 4 -6.10 7.87 8.74
C ARG A 4 -6.59 6.53 8.23
N ARG A 5 -7.41 5.83 8.99
CA ARG A 5 -8.05 4.58 8.52
C ARG A 5 -8.90 4.86 7.28
N ARG A 6 -9.71 5.91 7.33
CA ARG A 6 -10.54 6.29 6.18
C ARG A 6 -9.67 6.66 4.97
N ALA A 7 -8.58 7.38 5.19
CA ALA A 7 -7.65 7.73 4.11
C ALA A 7 -7.03 6.48 3.47
N ARG A 8 -6.67 5.47 4.28
CA ARG A 8 -6.16 4.20 3.75
C ARG A 8 -7.20 3.45 2.93
N GLU A 9 -8.46 3.43 3.38
CA GLU A 9 -9.54 2.80 2.61
C GLU A 9 -9.73 3.45 1.25
N VAL A 10 -9.74 4.78 1.21
CA VAL A 10 -9.89 5.53 -0.04
C VAL A 10 -8.68 5.30 -0.96
N SER A 11 -7.47 5.28 -0.40
CA SER A 11 -6.25 4.97 -1.14
C SER A 11 -6.33 3.58 -1.77
N LEU A 12 -6.80 2.59 -1.01
CA LEU A 12 -6.98 1.23 -1.50
C LEU A 12 -7.93 1.19 -2.69
N GLN A 13 -9.04 1.93 -2.63
CA GLN A 13 -10.00 1.97 -3.72
C GLN A 13 -9.38 2.52 -5.01
N VAL A 14 -8.59 3.57 -4.92
CA VAL A 14 -7.89 4.15 -6.07
C VAL A 14 -6.86 3.16 -6.64
N LEU A 15 -6.04 2.58 -5.78
CA LEU A 15 -5.00 1.64 -6.21
C LEU A 15 -5.60 0.37 -6.82
N TYR A 16 -6.72 -0.10 -6.29
CA TYR A 16 -7.46 -1.23 -6.84
C TYR A 16 -7.91 -0.92 -8.28
N GLN A 17 -8.44 0.29 -8.50
CA GLN A 17 -8.85 0.71 -9.85
C GLN A 17 -7.67 0.79 -10.81
N PHE A 18 -6.53 1.30 -10.36
CA PHE A 18 -5.32 1.36 -11.20
C PHE A 18 -4.86 -0.03 -11.60
N ASP A 19 -4.96 -1.01 -10.70
CA ASP A 19 -4.55 -2.39 -10.97
C ASP A 19 -5.47 -3.08 -11.98
N LEU A 20 -6.77 -2.87 -11.85
CA LEU A 20 -7.76 -3.46 -12.75
C LEU A 20 -7.79 -2.78 -14.13
N ASN A 21 -7.51 -1.48 -14.17
CA ASN A 21 -7.58 -0.70 -15.39
C ASN A 21 -6.38 0.26 -15.44
N PRO A 22 -5.27 -0.16 -16.06
CA PRO A 22 -4.07 0.67 -16.10
C PRO A 22 -4.29 2.06 -16.71
N SER A 23 -5.26 2.23 -17.62
CA SER A 23 -5.56 3.55 -18.18
C SER A 23 -6.17 4.49 -17.15
N ALA A 24 -6.74 3.98 -16.06
CA ALA A 24 -7.28 4.81 -14.99
C ALA A 24 -6.19 5.61 -14.25
N ALA A 25 -4.93 5.18 -14.33
CA ALA A 25 -3.81 5.89 -13.70
C ALA A 25 -3.59 7.28 -14.33
N SER A 26 -4.06 7.51 -15.56
CA SER A 26 -3.99 8.81 -16.22
C SER A 26 -5.13 9.74 -15.82
N ILE A 27 -6.16 9.24 -15.14
CA ILE A 27 -7.31 10.03 -14.69
C ILE A 27 -6.94 10.73 -13.38
N ASP A 28 -7.31 12.00 -13.26
CA ASP A 28 -7.10 12.74 -12.03
C ASP A 28 -8.04 12.22 -10.93
N TYR A 29 -7.47 11.58 -9.91
CA TYR A 29 -8.22 11.03 -8.80
C TYR A 29 -8.46 12.01 -7.65
N LYS A 30 -7.89 13.22 -7.72
CA LYS A 30 -8.03 14.22 -6.64
C LYS A 30 -9.47 14.57 -6.30
N PRO A 31 -10.38 14.80 -7.27
CA PRO A 31 -11.79 15.03 -6.93
C PRO A 31 -12.40 13.91 -6.13
N PHE A 32 -12.03 12.65 -6.41
CA PHE A 32 -12.48 11.50 -5.66
C PHE A 32 -12.04 11.58 -4.20
N LEU A 33 -10.77 11.97 -3.96
CA LEU A 33 -10.26 12.13 -2.60
C LEU A 33 -11.01 13.23 -1.85
N TYR A 34 -11.19 14.39 -2.47
CA TYR A 34 -11.89 15.50 -1.82
C TYR A 34 -13.36 15.18 -1.54
N ALA A 35 -14.00 14.36 -2.37
CA ALA A 35 -15.38 13.97 -2.15
C ALA A 35 -15.54 13.03 -0.95
N ARG A 36 -14.53 12.23 -0.63
CA ARG A 36 -14.61 11.19 0.39
C ARG A 36 -13.87 11.49 1.68
N LEU A 37 -12.91 12.40 1.66
CA LEU A 37 -12.12 12.77 2.82
C LEU A 37 -12.46 14.19 3.24
N GLN A 38 -12.75 14.36 4.54
CA GLN A 38 -13.34 15.60 5.07
C GLN A 38 -12.30 16.68 5.34
N ASP A 39 -11.03 16.30 5.53
CA ASP A 39 -9.99 17.23 5.96
C ASP A 39 -8.79 17.15 5.02
N SER A 40 -8.07 18.28 4.93
CA SER A 40 -6.91 18.37 4.05
C SER A 40 -5.76 17.45 4.45
N ALA A 41 -5.58 17.20 5.75
CA ALA A 41 -4.53 16.30 6.22
C ALA A 41 -4.75 14.86 5.71
N SER A 42 -6.00 14.38 5.72
CA SER A 42 -6.33 13.06 5.19
C SER A 42 -6.13 12.99 3.68
N VAL A 43 -6.47 14.05 2.95
CA VAL A 43 -6.23 14.12 1.50
C VAL A 43 -4.74 14.05 1.20
N ILE A 44 -3.93 14.81 1.91
CA ILE A 44 -2.47 14.81 1.74
C ILE A 44 -1.89 13.43 2.01
N PHE A 45 -2.33 12.79 3.10
CA PHE A 45 -1.88 11.45 3.47
C PHE A 45 -2.25 10.42 2.40
N SER A 46 -3.50 10.40 1.96
CA SER A 46 -3.97 9.49 0.91
C SER A 46 -3.21 9.69 -0.40
N LYS A 47 -3.03 10.95 -0.80
CA LYS A 47 -2.31 11.27 -2.03
C LYS A 47 -0.86 10.77 -1.97
N ALA A 48 -0.19 10.95 -0.84
CA ALA A 48 1.18 10.47 -0.64
C ALA A 48 1.26 8.95 -0.78
N LEU A 49 0.29 8.22 -0.22
CA LEU A 49 0.24 6.76 -0.34
C LEU A 49 0.03 6.33 -1.79
N ILE A 50 -0.92 6.92 -2.48
CA ILE A 50 -1.24 6.57 -3.88
C ILE A 50 -0.04 6.84 -4.79
N GLU A 51 0.53 8.04 -4.71
CA GLU A 51 1.68 8.41 -5.54
C GLU A 51 2.90 7.57 -5.22
N GLY A 52 3.14 7.30 -3.94
CA GLY A 52 4.28 6.50 -3.51
C GLY A 52 4.21 5.07 -4.05
N VAL A 53 3.04 4.43 -3.93
CA VAL A 53 2.86 3.08 -4.47
C VAL A 53 3.04 3.09 -5.99
N ALA A 54 2.45 4.05 -6.69
CA ALA A 54 2.56 4.13 -8.15
C ALA A 54 4.01 4.31 -8.61
N GLN A 55 4.77 5.16 -7.91
CA GLN A 55 6.17 5.42 -8.25
C GLN A 55 7.09 4.25 -7.96
N HIS A 56 6.82 3.49 -6.89
CA HIS A 56 7.69 2.43 -6.40
C HIS A 56 7.14 1.03 -6.61
N GLN A 57 6.15 0.86 -7.49
CA GLN A 57 5.45 -0.40 -7.61
C GLN A 57 6.37 -1.57 -7.95
N GLN A 58 7.33 -1.40 -8.85
CA GLN A 58 8.24 -2.49 -9.22
C GLN A 58 9.09 -2.94 -8.03
N GLN A 59 9.62 -2.00 -7.26
CA GLN A 59 10.43 -2.30 -6.09
C GLN A 59 9.60 -2.95 -4.99
N ILE A 60 8.39 -2.43 -4.78
CA ILE A 60 7.45 -3.01 -3.81
C ILE A 60 7.12 -4.45 -4.19
N ASP A 61 6.81 -4.70 -5.45
CA ASP A 61 6.49 -6.04 -5.93
C ASP A 61 7.67 -7.01 -5.77
N GLY A 62 8.90 -6.54 -6.02
CA GLY A 62 10.10 -7.33 -5.79
C GLY A 62 10.27 -7.72 -4.33
N LEU A 63 10.04 -6.78 -3.42
CA LEU A 63 10.10 -7.04 -1.98
C LEU A 63 9.03 -8.03 -1.54
N LEU A 64 7.83 -7.91 -2.08
CA LEU A 64 6.72 -8.84 -1.80
C LEU A 64 7.00 -10.23 -2.34
N ASP A 65 7.54 -10.34 -3.56
CA ASP A 65 7.87 -11.64 -4.16
C ASP A 65 8.89 -12.40 -3.32
N GLN A 66 9.83 -11.70 -2.68
CA GLN A 66 10.81 -12.32 -1.79
C GLN A 66 10.19 -12.86 -0.50
N ARG A 67 9.04 -12.31 -0.08
CA ARG A 67 8.42 -12.61 1.20
C ARG A 67 7.12 -13.41 1.12
N SER A 68 6.64 -13.65 -0.09
CA SER A 68 5.47 -14.50 -0.32
C SER A 68 5.94 -15.85 -0.87
N GLU A 69 6.06 -16.85 0.00
CA GLU A 69 6.73 -18.12 -0.28
C GLU A 69 6.16 -18.89 -1.47
N HIS A 70 4.84 -18.84 -1.68
CA HIS A 70 4.16 -19.69 -2.66
C HIS A 70 3.43 -18.92 -3.76
N TRP A 71 3.34 -17.60 -3.65
CA TRP A 71 2.52 -16.81 -4.56
C TRP A 71 3.25 -15.55 -5.03
N ARG A 72 3.50 -15.47 -6.32
CA ARG A 72 4.00 -14.22 -6.90
C ARG A 72 2.91 -13.15 -6.85
N VAL A 73 3.34 -11.89 -6.69
CA VAL A 73 2.42 -10.74 -6.67
C VAL A 73 1.50 -10.75 -7.89
N SER A 74 2.05 -11.09 -9.07
CA SER A 74 1.28 -11.13 -10.31
C SER A 74 0.10 -12.11 -10.29
N ARG A 75 0.11 -13.09 -9.38
CA ARG A 75 -0.94 -14.10 -9.26
C ARG A 75 -1.86 -13.91 -8.06
N MET A 76 -1.61 -12.90 -7.26
CA MET A 76 -2.47 -12.58 -6.10
C MET A 76 -3.79 -11.99 -6.56
N ALA A 77 -4.83 -12.16 -5.74
CA ALA A 77 -6.08 -11.43 -5.92
C ALA A 77 -5.80 -9.93 -5.90
N SER A 78 -6.50 -9.17 -6.73
CA SER A 78 -6.25 -7.72 -6.88
C SER A 78 -6.38 -6.94 -5.58
N THR A 79 -7.34 -7.31 -4.72
CA THR A 79 -7.50 -6.66 -3.42
C THR A 79 -6.30 -6.94 -2.52
N ASP A 80 -5.87 -8.20 -2.43
CA ASP A 80 -4.74 -8.60 -1.58
C ASP A 80 -3.47 -7.90 -2.03
N ARG A 81 -3.22 -7.87 -3.33
CA ARG A 81 -2.07 -7.19 -3.92
C ARG A 81 -2.07 -5.71 -3.59
N ALA A 82 -3.21 -5.04 -3.74
CA ALA A 82 -3.32 -3.62 -3.45
C ALA A 82 -3.08 -3.32 -1.96
N VAL A 83 -3.63 -4.13 -1.06
CA VAL A 83 -3.41 -4.00 0.39
C VAL A 83 -1.93 -4.16 0.72
N LEU A 84 -1.28 -5.18 0.16
CA LEU A 84 0.13 -5.45 0.43
C LEU A 84 1.03 -4.33 -0.08
N ARG A 85 0.78 -3.83 -1.28
CA ARG A 85 1.53 -2.71 -1.86
C ARG A 85 1.42 -1.46 -0.98
N LEU A 86 0.21 -1.16 -0.54
CA LEU A 86 -0.06 0.00 0.32
C LEU A 86 0.70 -0.12 1.65
N ALA A 87 0.62 -1.26 2.30
CA ALA A 87 1.27 -1.49 3.58
C ALA A 87 2.80 -1.48 3.48
N VAL A 88 3.36 -2.09 2.44
CA VAL A 88 4.82 -2.07 2.22
C VAL A 88 5.31 -0.64 2.04
N PHE A 89 4.61 0.17 1.24
CA PHE A 89 4.99 1.56 1.07
C PHE A 89 4.94 2.32 2.40
N GLU A 90 3.88 2.14 3.18
CA GLU A 90 3.77 2.81 4.48
C GLU A 90 4.84 2.35 5.47
N LEU A 91 5.16 1.06 5.51
CA LEU A 91 6.27 0.55 6.33
C LEU A 91 7.60 1.17 5.93
N ALA A 92 7.84 1.33 4.63
CA ALA A 92 9.12 1.84 4.12
C ALA A 92 9.26 3.35 4.25
N CYS A 93 8.19 4.09 4.11
CA CYS A 93 8.26 5.54 3.87
C CYS A 93 7.49 6.40 4.89
N SER A 94 7.01 5.81 5.99
CA SER A 94 6.33 6.57 7.03
C SER A 94 6.92 6.29 8.41
N ASP A 95 6.57 7.16 9.36
CA ASP A 95 6.94 6.99 10.77
C ASP A 95 5.85 6.26 11.57
N THR A 96 4.79 5.81 10.92
CA THR A 96 3.73 5.05 11.58
C THR A 96 4.34 3.81 12.24
N PRO A 97 4.03 3.51 13.50
CA PRO A 97 4.53 2.29 14.14
C PRO A 97 4.20 1.05 13.28
N GLY A 98 5.19 0.19 13.10
CA GLY A 98 5.05 -0.97 12.22
C GLY A 98 3.85 -1.86 12.55
N PRO A 99 3.63 -2.22 13.83
CA PRO A 99 2.45 -3.01 14.19
C PRO A 99 1.12 -2.36 13.80
N VAL A 100 1.04 -1.04 13.83
CA VAL A 100 -0.17 -0.31 13.40
C VAL A 100 -0.39 -0.47 11.90
N VAL A 101 0.68 -0.33 11.10
CA VAL A 101 0.60 -0.52 9.64
C VAL A 101 0.11 -1.94 9.32
N VAL A 102 0.67 -2.93 9.99
CA VAL A 102 0.30 -4.34 9.78
C VAL A 102 -1.17 -4.57 10.14
N ASP A 103 -1.59 -4.11 11.31
CA ASP A 103 -2.98 -4.28 11.77
C ASP A 103 -3.97 -3.61 10.83
N GLU A 104 -3.66 -2.41 10.35
CA GLU A 104 -4.52 -1.70 9.40
C GLU A 104 -4.59 -2.44 8.05
N GLY A 105 -3.48 -3.01 7.59
CA GLY A 105 -3.47 -3.83 6.37
C GLY A 105 -4.33 -5.08 6.51
N ILE A 106 -4.23 -5.77 7.65
CA ILE A 106 -5.05 -6.95 7.93
C ILE A 106 -6.53 -6.59 7.96
N GLU A 107 -6.88 -5.45 8.57
CA GLU A 107 -8.26 -4.99 8.63
C GLU A 107 -8.82 -4.65 7.23
N LEU A 108 -8.02 -4.01 6.38
CA LEU A 108 -8.42 -3.76 4.99
C LEU A 108 -8.66 -5.07 4.24
N ALA A 109 -7.79 -6.06 4.43
CA ALA A 109 -7.95 -7.37 3.80
C ALA A 109 -9.23 -8.06 4.29
N ARG A 110 -9.54 -7.94 5.59
CA ARG A 110 -10.76 -8.52 6.16
C ARG A 110 -12.01 -7.89 5.59
N ARG A 111 -12.01 -6.56 5.40
CA ARG A 111 -13.18 -5.82 4.94
C ARG A 111 -13.43 -5.96 3.45
N TYR A 112 -12.38 -5.97 2.65
CA TYR A 112 -12.49 -5.86 1.19
C TYR A 112 -12.08 -7.11 0.43
N GLY A 113 -11.41 -8.04 1.09
CA GLY A 113 -10.96 -9.28 0.47
C GLY A 113 -11.93 -10.44 0.68
N SER A 114 -11.42 -11.63 0.41
CA SER A 114 -12.15 -12.88 0.65
C SER A 114 -11.90 -13.40 2.08
N ALA A 115 -12.53 -14.51 2.43
CA ALA A 115 -12.34 -15.14 3.75
C ALA A 115 -10.88 -15.53 4.02
N ASN A 116 -10.09 -15.78 2.98
CA ASN A 116 -8.70 -16.19 3.11
C ASN A 116 -7.71 -15.01 3.08
N SER A 117 -8.18 -13.80 2.81
CA SER A 117 -7.31 -12.64 2.62
C SER A 117 -6.59 -12.21 3.88
N ALA A 118 -7.29 -12.10 5.01
CA ALA A 118 -6.69 -11.63 6.26
C ALA A 118 -5.54 -12.54 6.74
N PRO A 119 -5.68 -13.87 6.81
CA PRO A 119 -4.55 -14.74 7.17
C PRO A 119 -3.40 -14.66 6.17
N PHE A 120 -3.69 -14.60 4.88
CA PHE A 120 -2.69 -14.51 3.82
C PHE A 120 -1.86 -13.23 3.96
N VAL A 121 -2.55 -12.09 4.07
CA VAL A 121 -1.92 -10.77 4.21
C VAL A 121 -1.13 -10.69 5.52
N SER A 122 -1.69 -11.22 6.61
CA SER A 122 -1.02 -11.22 7.92
C SER A 122 0.34 -11.92 7.86
N GLY A 123 0.41 -13.07 7.21
CA GLY A 123 1.67 -13.81 7.11
C GLY A 123 2.75 -13.03 6.36
N ILE A 124 2.38 -12.42 5.25
CA ILE A 124 3.33 -11.66 4.43
C ILE A 124 3.74 -10.36 5.15
N LEU A 125 2.79 -9.63 5.72
CA LEU A 125 3.09 -8.38 6.41
C LEU A 125 3.92 -8.59 7.68
N GLY A 126 3.75 -9.74 8.35
CA GLY A 126 4.62 -10.10 9.47
C GLY A 126 6.09 -10.17 9.07
N ARG A 127 6.38 -10.79 7.92
CA ARG A 127 7.73 -10.84 7.38
C ARG A 127 8.24 -9.47 6.95
N CYS A 128 7.37 -8.68 6.33
CA CYS A 128 7.72 -7.30 5.96
C CYS A 128 8.06 -6.46 7.19
N LEU A 129 7.33 -6.62 8.27
CA LEU A 129 7.58 -5.90 9.52
C LEU A 129 8.95 -6.25 10.10
N ASP A 130 9.31 -7.53 10.10
CA ASP A 130 10.62 -7.98 10.57
C ASP A 130 11.76 -7.37 9.75
N ASP A 131 11.53 -7.12 8.47
CA ASP A 131 12.52 -6.60 7.53
C ASP A 131 12.34 -5.11 7.23
N ARG A 132 11.71 -4.35 8.12
CA ARG A 132 11.33 -2.95 7.86
C ARG A 132 12.51 -2.09 7.39
N GLU A 133 13.68 -2.29 8.00
CA GLU A 133 14.87 -1.51 7.62
C GLU A 133 15.33 -1.83 6.20
N GLU A 134 15.24 -3.08 5.78
CA GLU A 134 15.52 -3.46 4.40
C GLU A 134 14.53 -2.84 3.42
N LEU A 135 13.23 -2.82 3.77
CA LEU A 135 12.22 -2.16 2.96
C LEU A 135 12.55 -0.68 2.79
N ARG A 136 12.93 -0.01 3.87
CA ARG A 136 13.30 1.40 3.85
C ARG A 136 14.49 1.65 2.94
N LYS A 137 15.53 0.83 3.05
CA LYS A 137 16.71 0.97 2.20
C LYS A 137 16.36 0.81 0.73
N THR A 138 15.60 -0.21 0.39
CA THR A 138 15.24 -0.49 -1.00
C THR A 138 14.47 0.66 -1.63
N LEU A 139 13.47 1.21 -0.94
CA LEU A 139 12.64 2.27 -1.50
C LEU A 139 13.30 3.65 -1.43
N GLN A 140 14.17 3.88 -0.44
CA GLN A 140 14.81 5.18 -0.26
C GLN A 140 16.10 5.33 -1.07
N GLU A 141 16.82 4.24 -1.33
CA GLU A 141 18.06 4.28 -2.11
C GLU A 141 17.84 4.66 -3.57
N GLU A 142 16.63 4.50 -4.09
CA GLU A 142 16.31 4.90 -5.46
C GLU A 142 16.10 6.40 -5.62
N VAL A 143 15.90 7.12 -4.52
CA VAL A 143 15.98 8.57 -4.53
C VAL A 143 17.39 8.95 -4.10
N ASN A 144 18.36 8.62 -4.94
CA ASN A 144 19.71 9.03 -4.68
C ASN A 144 19.81 10.57 -4.83
N PRO A 145 20.20 11.30 -3.77
CA PRO A 145 20.38 12.74 -3.87
C PRO A 145 21.34 13.16 -4.97
N ALA A 146 22.21 12.25 -5.42
CA ALA A 146 23.15 12.51 -6.51
C ALA A 146 22.47 12.49 -7.88
N ASP A 147 21.26 11.95 -7.98
CA ASP A 147 20.50 11.87 -9.23
C ASP A 147 19.47 13.02 -9.35
N VAL A 148 19.50 13.93 -8.41
CA VAL A 148 18.60 15.09 -8.40
C VAL A 148 19.34 16.32 -8.94
#